data_0bd024485dfdea252e598f5e637caf8a
#
_entry.id   0bd024485dfdea252e598f5e637caf8a
#
_cell.length_a   1.000
_cell.length_b   1.000
_cell.length_c   1.000
_cell.angle_alpha   90.00
_cell.angle_beta   90.00
_cell.angle_gamma   90.00
#
_symmetry.space_group_name_H-M   'P 1'
#
loop_
_entity.id
_entity.type
_entity.pdbx_description
1 polymer ?
#
loop_
_entity_poly.entity_id
_entity_poly.type
_entity_poly.pdbx_seq_one_letter_code
_entity_poly.pdbx_strand_id
1 'polypeptide(L)'
;MAKSFFPKVGNIQFEGPQSKNPLAFKHYNAAELVEGKSMKDHLRFAVVYWHTMRGNGGDMFGWGTAQRPWQTGEGTVKDAIQRARAMFEFTGKIGAPYYCWHDRDVAPHGKTLAESNKNFDAVATELKKLQQDTGIKLLWGTAQNFVHPRYMHGAATSCNADVFCYAAAQVKKAMEWTKELDGAGYVFWGGREGYSTLLNTDMKREMDHLGQFMHMAVDYKKKIGMKGPFFIEPKPKEPTKHQYDSDAAACLNFLREYGLLEHFQLNLEVNHAWLAGKSMEHEMEVAGAAGALGSIDANMGDYFLGWDTDQFPTDLYLTTQTMLRVLKYGGFTAGGVNFDAKVRRESFELDDLFLAHIAGMDAFARGLKAAAAIRKDGRVAEFVKNRYSTWDSGIGAKIEAGKASFADCEKHALKIGEVSGLQSGRQELLESIINEFI
;
A
#
# COMPACT_ATOMS: atom_id res chain seq x y z
N MET A 1 16.50 16.50 28.77
CA MET A 1 15.97 16.16 27.44
C MET A 1 16.51 14.80 27.03
N ALA A 2 15.69 13.93 26.45
CA ALA A 2 16.18 12.66 25.93
C ALA A 2 17.18 12.92 24.78
N LYS A 3 18.22 12.09 24.66
CA LYS A 3 19.22 12.22 23.60
C LYS A 3 18.57 11.95 22.25
N SER A 4 18.69 12.88 21.30
CA SER A 4 18.19 12.73 19.94
C SER A 4 18.89 11.58 19.20
N PHE A 5 18.14 10.80 18.43
CA PHE A 5 18.67 9.75 17.53
C PHE A 5 19.23 10.35 16.24
N PHE A 6 18.75 11.54 15.84
CA PHE A 6 19.15 12.26 14.61
C PHE A 6 19.64 13.67 14.93
N PRO A 7 20.73 13.82 15.72
CA PRO A 7 21.15 15.13 16.23
C PRO A 7 21.66 16.10 15.17
N LYS A 8 22.05 15.60 14.01
CA LYS A 8 22.56 16.40 12.88
C LYS A 8 21.47 16.84 11.90
N VAL A 9 20.26 16.27 11.99
CA VAL A 9 19.16 16.55 11.08
C VAL A 9 18.08 17.37 11.82
N GLY A 10 17.76 18.53 11.28
CA GLY A 10 16.64 19.37 11.73
C GLY A 10 15.30 18.87 11.16
N ASN A 11 14.23 19.64 11.40
CA ASN A 11 12.94 19.41 10.73
C ASN A 11 13.09 19.74 9.25
N ILE A 12 12.69 18.83 8.39
CA ILE A 12 12.71 19.02 6.94
C ILE A 12 11.61 20.00 6.54
N GLN A 13 11.99 21.04 5.80
CA GLN A 13 11.09 22.12 5.39
C GLN A 13 10.99 22.19 3.86
N PHE A 14 9.90 22.76 3.37
CA PHE A 14 9.78 23.15 1.97
C PHE A 14 10.59 24.41 1.71
N GLU A 15 11.55 24.32 0.78
CA GLU A 15 12.39 25.47 0.36
C GLU A 15 12.19 25.83 -1.13
N GLY A 16 11.45 24.99 -1.86
CA GLY A 16 11.16 25.21 -3.28
C GLY A 16 12.21 24.66 -4.24
N PRO A 17 11.89 24.64 -5.57
CA PRO A 17 12.67 23.94 -6.58
C PRO A 17 14.12 24.44 -6.78
N GLN A 18 14.40 25.67 -6.35
CA GLN A 18 15.73 26.27 -6.50
C GLN A 18 16.68 25.95 -5.35
N SER A 19 16.18 25.34 -4.26
CA SER A 19 17.01 25.00 -3.11
C SER A 19 18.10 24.00 -3.46
N LYS A 20 19.31 24.25 -2.96
CA LYS A 20 20.45 23.34 -3.02
C LYS A 20 20.63 22.51 -1.75
N ASN A 21 19.79 22.74 -0.74
CA ASN A 21 19.79 21.95 0.48
C ASN A 21 19.25 20.53 0.19
N PRO A 22 20.05 19.46 0.37
CA PRO A 22 19.58 18.10 0.15
C PRO A 22 18.55 17.64 1.21
N LEU A 23 18.56 18.26 2.38
CA LEU A 23 17.64 17.99 3.49
C LEU A 23 16.46 18.98 3.51
N ALA A 24 15.90 19.29 2.35
CA ALA A 24 14.72 20.12 2.19
C ALA A 24 13.82 19.59 1.07
N PHE A 25 12.51 19.78 1.21
CA PHE A 25 11.57 19.50 0.13
C PHE A 25 11.66 20.59 -0.94
N LYS A 26 11.66 20.16 -2.18
CA LYS A 26 11.65 21.03 -3.36
C LYS A 26 10.27 21.12 -4.01
N HIS A 27 9.44 20.12 -3.79
CA HIS A 27 8.11 20.02 -4.40
C HIS A 27 6.99 19.73 -3.40
N TYR A 28 7.26 18.99 -2.32
CA TYR A 28 6.27 18.73 -1.30
C TYR A 28 6.10 19.93 -0.38
N ASN A 29 5.01 20.67 -0.56
CA ASN A 29 4.55 21.72 0.33
C ASN A 29 3.24 21.26 0.99
N ALA A 30 3.29 20.83 2.23
CA ALA A 30 2.17 20.20 2.92
C ALA A 30 0.87 21.02 2.92
N ALA A 31 0.98 22.36 2.95
CA ALA A 31 -0.14 23.30 2.98
C ALA A 31 -0.62 23.75 1.59
N GLU A 32 0.12 23.46 0.52
CA GLU A 32 -0.25 23.84 -0.84
C GLU A 32 -1.56 23.17 -1.25
N LEU A 33 -2.50 23.96 -1.77
CA LEU A 33 -3.79 23.45 -2.22
C LEU A 33 -3.69 22.94 -3.67
N VAL A 34 -4.11 21.71 -3.87
CA VAL A 34 -4.29 21.06 -5.18
C VAL A 34 -5.74 20.63 -5.30
N GLU A 35 -6.47 21.06 -6.33
CA GLU A 35 -7.91 20.82 -6.49
C GLU A 35 -8.72 21.12 -5.20
N GLY A 36 -8.34 22.17 -4.45
CA GLY A 36 -9.05 22.63 -3.25
C GLY A 36 -8.76 21.87 -1.95
N LYS A 37 -7.88 20.85 -1.98
CA LYS A 37 -7.46 20.06 -0.81
C LYS A 37 -5.96 20.20 -0.59
N SER A 38 -5.50 20.20 0.66
CA SER A 38 -4.06 20.32 0.92
C SER A 38 -3.27 19.13 0.39
N MET A 39 -2.04 19.37 -0.06
CA MET A 39 -1.15 18.32 -0.54
C MET A 39 -0.94 17.24 0.52
N LYS A 40 -0.82 17.62 1.80
CA LYS A 40 -0.76 16.70 2.94
C LYS A 40 -1.99 15.77 3.01
N ASP A 41 -3.18 16.32 2.80
CA ASP A 41 -4.42 15.54 2.89
C ASP A 41 -4.68 14.69 1.65
N HIS A 42 -4.16 15.08 0.47
CA HIS A 42 -4.17 14.24 -0.72
C HIS A 42 -3.28 13.01 -0.56
N LEU A 43 -2.04 13.24 -0.13
CA LEU A 43 -0.98 12.23 -0.15
C LEU A 43 -0.99 11.34 1.10
N ARG A 44 -1.33 11.90 2.28
CA ARG A 44 -1.42 11.17 3.54
C ARG A 44 -0.20 10.26 3.77
N PHE A 45 1.01 10.81 3.58
CA PHE A 45 2.26 10.07 3.66
C PHE A 45 2.42 9.31 4.98
N ALA A 46 2.81 8.06 4.89
CA ALA A 46 3.14 7.23 6.04
C ALA A 46 4.56 6.67 5.95
N VAL A 47 5.21 6.53 7.09
CA VAL A 47 6.52 5.90 7.24
C VAL A 47 6.34 4.49 7.77
N VAL A 48 6.96 3.49 7.11
CA VAL A 48 6.90 2.11 7.56
C VAL A 48 7.91 1.83 8.68
N TYR A 49 7.47 1.06 9.67
CA TYR A 49 8.30 0.71 10.80
C TYR A 49 9.41 -0.30 10.43
N TRP A 50 9.08 -1.30 9.60
CA TRP A 50 10.00 -2.42 9.28
C TRP A 50 11.21 -1.98 8.48
N HIS A 51 11.06 -1.36 7.35
CA HIS A 51 12.20 -0.90 6.54
C HIS A 51 12.97 0.24 7.19
N THR A 52 12.26 1.24 7.73
CA THR A 52 12.90 2.45 8.26
C THR A 52 13.63 2.17 9.58
N MET A 53 13.00 1.42 10.49
CA MET A 53 13.55 1.22 11.83
C MET A 53 14.29 -0.11 12.02
N ARG A 54 13.97 -1.15 11.24
CA ARG A 54 14.61 -2.46 11.31
C ARG A 54 15.57 -2.74 10.18
N GLY A 55 15.45 -2.01 9.05
CA GLY A 55 16.34 -2.14 7.92
C GLY A 55 17.78 -1.79 8.28
N ASN A 56 18.70 -2.73 8.05
CA ASN A 56 20.13 -2.57 8.30
C ASN A 56 20.98 -2.74 7.03
N GLY A 57 20.37 -2.79 5.85
CA GLY A 57 21.04 -3.02 4.56
C GLY A 57 21.45 -4.47 4.32
N GLY A 58 20.98 -5.42 5.14
CA GLY A 58 21.15 -6.86 4.87
C GLY A 58 20.21 -7.34 3.77
N ASP A 59 20.65 -8.33 3.02
CA ASP A 59 19.88 -9.04 2.01
C ASP A 59 20.18 -10.55 2.08
N MET A 60 19.60 -11.35 1.17
CA MET A 60 19.85 -12.79 1.17
C MET A 60 21.28 -13.21 0.78
N PHE A 61 22.09 -12.26 0.30
CA PHE A 61 23.47 -12.49 -0.15
C PHE A 61 24.52 -11.89 0.79
N GLY A 62 24.12 -11.07 1.76
CA GLY A 62 25.07 -10.40 2.65
C GLY A 62 24.47 -9.81 3.91
N TRP A 63 25.35 -9.66 4.89
CA TRP A 63 25.00 -9.07 6.17
C TRP A 63 24.74 -7.58 6.05
N GLY A 64 24.12 -7.00 7.09
CA GLY A 64 23.80 -5.59 7.13
C GLY A 64 25.02 -4.68 7.05
N THR A 65 24.86 -3.58 6.33
CA THR A 65 25.88 -2.54 6.14
C THR A 65 25.67 -1.34 7.07
N ALA A 66 24.43 -1.12 7.54
CA ALA A 66 24.07 0.04 8.34
C ALA A 66 23.99 -0.32 9.84
N GLN A 67 24.58 0.52 10.68
CA GLN A 67 24.39 0.47 12.13
C GLN A 67 23.39 1.54 12.53
N ARG A 68 22.33 1.13 13.26
CA ARG A 68 21.29 2.05 13.73
C ARG A 68 21.41 2.28 15.23
N PRO A 69 21.43 3.54 15.72
CA PRO A 69 21.66 3.85 17.14
C PRO A 69 20.61 3.26 18.10
N TRP A 70 19.45 2.88 17.59
CA TRP A 70 18.37 2.25 18.35
C TRP A 70 18.36 0.72 18.28
N GLN A 71 19.30 0.10 17.57
CA GLN A 71 19.45 -1.36 17.46
C GLN A 71 20.59 -1.82 18.36
N THR A 72 20.28 -2.22 19.59
CA THR A 72 21.29 -2.69 20.54
C THR A 72 21.65 -4.17 20.37
N GLY A 73 20.81 -4.93 19.63
CA GLY A 73 20.98 -6.36 19.43
C GLY A 73 20.40 -7.24 20.52
N GLU A 74 19.93 -6.68 21.64
CA GLU A 74 19.40 -7.45 22.77
C GLU A 74 17.99 -8.00 22.56
N GLY A 75 17.22 -7.44 21.63
CA GLY A 75 15.86 -7.88 21.32
C GLY A 75 14.84 -7.74 22.45
N THR A 76 15.07 -6.81 23.37
CA THR A 76 14.23 -6.59 24.55
C THR A 76 13.09 -5.63 24.29
N VAL A 77 12.08 -5.61 25.19
CA VAL A 77 11.01 -4.59 25.17
C VAL A 77 11.60 -3.17 25.33
N LYS A 78 12.67 -3.01 26.09
CA LYS A 78 13.36 -1.74 26.26
C LYS A 78 13.93 -1.23 24.94
N ASP A 79 14.55 -2.10 24.15
CA ASP A 79 15.07 -1.75 22.82
C ASP A 79 13.95 -1.43 21.85
N ALA A 80 12.85 -2.18 21.93
CA ALA A 80 11.66 -1.91 21.11
C ALA A 80 11.06 -0.52 21.41
N ILE A 81 11.01 -0.10 22.67
CA ILE A 81 10.59 1.24 23.10
C ILE A 81 11.55 2.32 22.57
N GLN A 82 12.87 2.09 22.63
CA GLN A 82 13.84 3.04 22.06
C GLN A 82 13.66 3.20 20.56
N ARG A 83 13.42 2.11 19.86
CA ARG A 83 13.13 2.11 18.42
C ARG A 83 11.83 2.85 18.09
N ALA A 84 10.78 2.67 18.89
CA ALA A 84 9.53 3.42 18.76
C ALA A 84 9.76 4.93 18.89
N ARG A 85 10.57 5.35 19.87
CA ARG A 85 10.95 6.76 20.05
C ARG A 85 11.75 7.31 18.86
N ALA A 86 12.69 6.52 18.32
CA ALA A 86 13.43 6.90 17.11
C ALA A 86 12.51 7.05 15.90
N MET A 87 11.52 6.16 15.75
CA MET A 87 10.50 6.23 14.69
C MET A 87 9.72 7.55 14.75
N PHE A 88 9.23 7.93 15.93
CA PHE A 88 8.46 9.16 16.07
C PHE A 88 9.33 10.42 15.91
N GLU A 89 10.59 10.40 16.35
CA GLU A 89 11.53 11.49 16.05
C GLU A 89 11.77 11.62 14.54
N PHE A 90 12.01 10.51 13.85
CA PHE A 90 12.18 10.49 12.39
C PHE A 90 10.96 11.01 11.66
N THR A 91 9.78 10.42 11.95
CA THR A 91 8.51 10.75 11.30
C THR A 91 8.13 12.22 11.53
N GLY A 92 8.38 12.75 12.75
CA GLY A 92 8.17 14.16 13.06
C GLY A 92 9.11 15.09 12.29
N LYS A 93 10.41 14.73 12.20
CA LYS A 93 11.40 15.52 11.45
C LYS A 93 11.14 15.53 9.95
N ILE A 94 10.72 14.40 9.36
CA ILE A 94 10.35 14.36 7.93
C ILE A 94 8.98 15.01 7.66
N GLY A 95 8.16 15.23 8.69
CA GLY A 95 6.85 15.85 8.56
C GLY A 95 5.77 14.95 7.97
N ALA A 96 5.95 13.62 8.01
CA ALA A 96 4.93 12.68 7.61
C ALA A 96 3.83 12.60 8.69
N PRO A 97 2.53 12.68 8.32
CA PRO A 97 1.44 12.66 9.29
C PRO A 97 1.12 11.26 9.85
N TYR A 98 1.61 10.21 9.21
CA TYR A 98 1.26 8.84 9.55
C TYR A 98 2.48 7.92 9.62
N TYR A 99 2.28 6.76 10.28
CA TYR A 99 3.17 5.61 10.28
C TYR A 99 2.37 4.31 10.15
N CYS A 100 3.06 3.21 9.77
CA CYS A 100 2.49 1.87 9.70
C CYS A 100 3.38 0.89 10.46
N TRP A 101 2.80 -0.23 10.94
CA TRP A 101 3.56 -1.26 11.66
C TRP A 101 3.03 -2.68 11.44
N HIS A 102 3.98 -3.64 11.57
CA HIS A 102 3.69 -5.03 11.91
C HIS A 102 3.92 -5.25 13.41
N ASP A 103 3.06 -6.00 14.06
CA ASP A 103 3.11 -6.21 15.52
C ASP A 103 4.48 -6.74 16.02
N ARG A 104 5.12 -7.63 15.24
CA ARG A 104 6.39 -8.26 15.63
C ARG A 104 7.62 -7.46 15.20
N ASP A 105 7.49 -6.48 14.34
CA ASP A 105 8.55 -5.50 14.11
C ASP A 105 8.62 -4.48 15.23
N VAL A 106 7.45 -4.14 15.79
CA VAL A 106 7.32 -3.21 16.91
C VAL A 106 7.78 -3.85 18.20
N ALA A 107 7.34 -5.10 18.50
CA ALA A 107 7.60 -5.76 19.76
C ALA A 107 8.23 -7.15 19.59
N PRO A 108 9.16 -7.57 20.45
CA PRO A 108 9.80 -8.87 20.35
C PRO A 108 8.84 -10.03 20.64
N HIS A 109 9.09 -11.17 19.99
CA HIS A 109 8.47 -12.42 20.37
C HIS A 109 8.78 -12.80 21.82
N GLY A 110 7.80 -13.37 22.52
CA GLY A 110 8.01 -14.08 23.77
C GLY A 110 8.09 -15.60 23.51
N LYS A 111 8.38 -16.35 24.57
CA LYS A 111 8.37 -17.83 24.54
C LYS A 111 6.95 -18.39 24.32
N THR A 112 5.93 -17.64 24.68
CA THR A 112 4.52 -17.99 24.54
C THR A 112 3.74 -16.85 23.86
N LEU A 113 2.52 -17.14 23.42
CA LEU A 113 1.62 -16.11 22.90
C LEU A 113 1.30 -15.05 23.98
N ALA A 114 1.10 -15.49 25.23
CA ALA A 114 0.82 -14.59 26.36
C ALA A 114 1.98 -13.62 26.61
N GLU A 115 3.22 -14.11 26.58
CA GLU A 115 4.40 -13.27 26.73
C GLU A 115 4.58 -12.33 25.53
N SER A 116 4.36 -12.81 24.29
CA SER A 116 4.39 -11.97 23.10
C SER A 116 3.34 -10.86 23.15
N ASN A 117 2.15 -11.16 23.64
CA ASN A 117 1.10 -10.16 23.82
C ASN A 117 1.47 -9.13 24.89
N LYS A 118 2.04 -9.57 26.01
CA LYS A 118 2.54 -8.66 27.08
C LYS A 118 3.63 -7.73 26.55
N ASN A 119 4.56 -8.25 25.74
CA ASN A 119 5.61 -7.44 25.11
C ASN A 119 5.00 -6.39 24.18
N PHE A 120 4.03 -6.80 23.36
CA PHE A 120 3.33 -5.89 22.46
C PHE A 120 2.51 -4.84 23.21
N ASP A 121 1.80 -5.22 24.27
CA ASP A 121 1.07 -4.27 25.14
C ASP A 121 1.99 -3.17 25.68
N ALA A 122 3.18 -3.54 26.15
CA ALA A 122 4.13 -2.58 26.69
C ALA A 122 4.62 -1.57 25.64
N VAL A 123 4.95 -2.04 24.42
CA VAL A 123 5.43 -1.15 23.36
C VAL A 123 4.29 -0.33 22.76
N ALA A 124 3.12 -0.92 22.53
CA ALA A 124 1.96 -0.24 21.96
C ALA A 124 1.42 0.85 22.93
N THR A 125 1.56 0.66 24.24
CA THR A 125 1.27 1.71 25.22
C THR A 125 2.21 2.91 25.04
N GLU A 126 3.49 2.69 24.76
CA GLU A 126 4.44 3.78 24.44
C GLU A 126 4.07 4.44 23.10
N LEU A 127 3.68 3.66 22.06
CA LEU A 127 3.21 4.22 20.78
C LEU A 127 2.02 5.16 21.00
N LYS A 128 1.05 4.76 21.82
CA LYS A 128 -0.13 5.58 22.14
C LYS A 128 0.27 6.92 22.78
N LYS A 129 1.23 6.89 23.70
CA LYS A 129 1.78 8.11 24.31
C LYS A 129 2.50 8.98 23.27
N LEU A 130 3.35 8.39 22.44
CA LEU A 130 4.08 9.11 21.39
C LEU A 130 3.13 9.75 20.36
N GLN A 131 2.03 9.09 20.00
CA GLN A 131 0.96 9.68 19.19
C GLN A 131 0.35 10.93 19.85
N GLN A 132 0.06 10.86 21.16
CA GLN A 132 -0.49 12.00 21.91
C GLN A 132 0.48 13.18 21.98
N ASP A 133 1.78 12.89 22.19
CA ASP A 133 2.82 13.90 22.33
C ASP A 133 3.16 14.60 21.00
N THR A 134 2.99 13.91 19.84
CA THR A 134 3.46 14.39 18.54
C THR A 134 2.35 14.72 17.54
N GLY A 135 1.16 14.15 17.73
CA GLY A 135 0.06 14.24 16.77
C GLY A 135 0.22 13.34 15.52
N ILE A 136 1.30 12.58 15.42
CA ILE A 136 1.49 11.57 14.35
C ILE A 136 0.49 10.44 14.57
N LYS A 137 -0.16 9.95 13.50
CA LYS A 137 -1.26 8.98 13.56
C LYS A 137 -0.87 7.64 12.95
N LEU A 138 -1.58 6.59 13.33
CA LEU A 138 -1.46 5.30 12.68
C LEU A 138 -2.30 5.29 11.38
N LEU A 139 -1.67 4.99 10.23
CA LEU A 139 -2.40 4.77 8.99
C LEU A 139 -3.03 3.38 9.01
N TRP A 140 -2.21 2.33 9.23
CA TRP A 140 -2.70 0.99 9.45
C TRP A 140 -1.69 0.13 10.24
N GLY A 141 -2.21 -0.89 10.91
CA GLY A 141 -1.43 -1.94 11.54
C GLY A 141 -1.70 -3.28 10.89
N THR A 142 -0.82 -4.25 11.13
CA THR A 142 -1.01 -5.64 10.70
C THR A 142 -0.31 -6.63 11.62
N ALA A 143 -0.74 -7.89 11.59
CA ALA A 143 -0.05 -8.99 12.25
C ALA A 143 1.00 -9.61 11.32
N GLN A 144 2.23 -9.77 11.79
CA GLN A 144 3.31 -10.41 11.04
C GLN A 144 3.15 -11.94 11.06
N ASN A 145 2.30 -12.47 10.19
CA ASN A 145 1.98 -13.88 10.10
C ASN A 145 2.81 -14.63 9.04
N PHE A 146 4.07 -14.23 8.83
CA PHE A 146 4.91 -14.74 7.73
C PHE A 146 6.38 -15.00 8.10
N VAL A 147 6.98 -14.29 9.04
CA VAL A 147 8.42 -14.43 9.37
C VAL A 147 8.70 -15.65 10.25
N HIS A 148 7.87 -15.88 11.28
CA HIS A 148 8.12 -16.96 12.23
C HIS A 148 7.97 -18.34 11.56
N PRO A 149 8.86 -19.33 11.83
CA PRO A 149 8.82 -20.65 11.21
C PRO A 149 7.48 -21.40 11.30
N ARG A 150 6.64 -21.11 12.31
CA ARG A 150 5.28 -21.70 12.39
C ARG A 150 4.42 -21.39 11.18
N TYR A 151 4.67 -20.29 10.49
CA TYR A 151 3.91 -19.84 9.32
C TYR A 151 4.51 -20.30 7.98
N MET A 152 5.48 -21.24 8.00
CA MET A 152 6.15 -21.70 6.78
C MET A 152 5.18 -22.29 5.74
N HIS A 153 4.03 -22.78 6.17
CA HIS A 153 2.97 -23.36 5.33
C HIS A 153 1.67 -22.51 5.35
N GLY A 154 1.81 -21.19 5.44
CA GLY A 154 0.68 -20.29 5.61
C GLY A 154 0.28 -20.06 7.07
N ALA A 155 -0.54 -19.10 7.30
CA ALA A 155 -1.17 -18.76 8.57
C ALA A 155 -2.65 -19.12 8.53
N ALA A 156 -3.46 -18.34 7.80
CA ALA A 156 -4.88 -18.62 7.58
C ALA A 156 -5.12 -19.83 6.65
N THR A 157 -4.21 -20.08 5.70
CA THR A 157 -4.27 -21.24 4.80
C THR A 157 -3.51 -22.45 5.32
N SER A 158 -2.93 -22.38 6.52
CA SER A 158 -2.11 -23.44 7.07
C SER A 158 -2.82 -24.81 7.06
N CYS A 159 -2.09 -25.84 6.69
CA CYS A 159 -2.53 -27.24 6.79
C CYS A 159 -2.69 -27.73 8.26
N ASN A 160 -2.29 -26.90 9.24
CA ASN A 160 -2.37 -27.18 10.68
C ASN A 160 -3.32 -26.19 11.38
N ALA A 161 -4.42 -26.73 11.96
CA ALA A 161 -5.42 -25.94 12.66
C ALA A 161 -4.86 -25.16 13.87
N ASP A 162 -3.84 -25.66 14.55
CA ASP A 162 -3.22 -24.96 15.68
C ASP A 162 -2.49 -23.70 15.22
N VAL A 163 -1.88 -23.74 14.03
CA VAL A 163 -1.25 -22.57 13.38
C VAL A 163 -2.30 -21.54 13.00
N PHE A 164 -3.40 -21.97 12.41
CA PHE A 164 -4.56 -21.10 12.12
C PHE A 164 -5.06 -20.40 13.38
N CYS A 165 -5.27 -21.15 14.47
CA CYS A 165 -5.72 -20.58 15.75
C CYS A 165 -4.71 -19.58 16.33
N TYR A 166 -3.41 -19.87 16.23
CA TYR A 166 -2.37 -18.97 16.69
C TYR A 166 -2.35 -17.67 15.87
N ALA A 167 -2.46 -17.78 14.54
CA ALA A 167 -2.55 -16.64 13.64
C ALA A 167 -3.78 -15.77 13.93
N ALA A 168 -4.94 -16.39 14.11
CA ALA A 168 -6.17 -15.70 14.46
C ALA A 168 -6.05 -14.94 15.80
N ALA A 169 -5.41 -15.54 16.80
CA ALA A 169 -5.15 -14.89 18.08
C ALA A 169 -4.18 -13.71 17.96
N GLN A 170 -3.16 -13.81 17.09
CA GLN A 170 -2.21 -12.73 16.81
C GLN A 170 -2.90 -11.58 16.06
N VAL A 171 -3.69 -11.87 15.02
CA VAL A 171 -4.49 -10.88 14.29
C VAL A 171 -5.47 -10.18 15.21
N LYS A 172 -6.19 -10.93 16.05
CA LYS A 172 -7.09 -10.37 17.06
C LYS A 172 -6.39 -9.32 17.93
N LYS A 173 -5.19 -9.63 18.43
CA LYS A 173 -4.41 -8.71 19.28
C LYS A 173 -3.93 -7.49 18.51
N ALA A 174 -3.48 -7.67 17.25
CA ALA A 174 -3.08 -6.56 16.39
C ALA A 174 -4.26 -5.62 16.05
N MET A 175 -5.46 -6.18 15.80
CA MET A 175 -6.69 -5.40 15.59
C MET A 175 -7.08 -4.57 16.82
N GLU A 176 -6.97 -5.15 18.03
CA GLU A 176 -7.22 -4.44 19.28
C GLU A 176 -6.33 -3.20 19.41
N TRP A 177 -5.03 -3.34 19.18
CA TRP A 177 -4.10 -2.21 19.23
C TRP A 177 -4.25 -1.24 18.06
N THR A 178 -4.60 -1.72 16.86
CA THR A 178 -4.93 -0.81 15.76
C THR A 178 -6.11 0.09 16.13
N LYS A 179 -7.14 -0.46 16.76
CA LYS A 179 -8.28 0.30 17.29
C LYS A 179 -7.84 1.28 18.39
N GLU A 180 -7.06 0.80 19.38
CA GLU A 180 -6.63 1.63 20.53
C GLU A 180 -5.69 2.79 20.11
N LEU A 181 -5.00 2.64 18.98
CA LEU A 181 -4.15 3.65 18.36
C LEU A 181 -4.91 4.50 17.31
N ASP A 182 -6.22 4.37 17.21
CA ASP A 182 -7.08 5.08 16.25
C ASP A 182 -6.58 4.92 14.80
N GLY A 183 -6.14 3.71 14.44
CA GLY A 183 -5.65 3.39 13.09
C GLY A 183 -6.74 3.57 12.05
N ALA A 184 -6.40 4.21 10.92
CA ALA A 184 -7.36 4.49 9.86
C ALA A 184 -7.82 3.23 9.10
N GLY A 185 -7.02 2.15 9.11
CA GLY A 185 -7.33 0.85 8.53
C GLY A 185 -6.50 -0.28 9.12
N TYR A 186 -6.64 -1.49 8.56
CA TYR A 186 -5.86 -2.67 8.91
C TYR A 186 -5.54 -3.46 7.64
N VAL A 187 -4.26 -3.83 7.45
CA VAL A 187 -3.81 -4.57 6.27
C VAL A 187 -3.68 -6.06 6.56
N PHE A 188 -4.10 -6.89 5.62
CA PHE A 188 -3.77 -8.30 5.50
C PHE A 188 -2.79 -8.46 4.33
N TRP A 189 -1.54 -8.82 4.63
CA TRP A 189 -0.55 -9.22 3.66
C TRP A 189 -0.31 -10.72 3.72
N GLY A 190 -0.59 -11.41 2.61
CA GLY A 190 -0.64 -12.86 2.53
C GLY A 190 0.69 -13.52 2.13
N GLY A 191 1.84 -13.03 2.56
CA GLY A 191 3.17 -13.47 2.10
C GLY A 191 3.44 -14.97 2.21
N ARG A 192 2.75 -15.70 3.10
CA ARG A 192 2.82 -17.17 3.21
C ARG A 192 1.52 -17.87 2.83
N GLU A 193 0.48 -17.12 2.46
CA GLU A 193 -0.80 -17.67 2.03
C GLU A 193 -0.69 -18.10 0.56
N GLY A 194 -0.39 -19.39 0.34
CA GLY A 194 -0.13 -19.93 -0.98
C GLY A 194 0.63 -21.25 -0.92
N TYR A 195 1.20 -21.68 -2.04
CA TYR A 195 1.84 -22.99 -2.15
C TYR A 195 3.12 -22.96 -2.97
N SER A 196 3.99 -23.95 -2.73
CA SER A 196 5.19 -24.21 -3.54
C SER A 196 4.98 -25.34 -4.54
N THR A 197 4.10 -26.31 -4.24
CA THR A 197 3.74 -27.44 -5.13
C THR A 197 2.30 -27.87 -4.87
N LEU A 198 1.58 -28.21 -5.92
CA LEU A 198 0.22 -28.77 -5.84
C LEU A 198 0.20 -30.23 -5.37
N LEU A 199 1.36 -30.89 -5.24
CA LEU A 199 1.44 -32.30 -4.82
C LEU A 199 1.05 -32.51 -3.35
N ASN A 200 1.11 -31.48 -2.53
CA ASN A 200 0.79 -31.50 -1.10
C ASN A 200 -0.24 -30.44 -0.68
N THR A 201 -0.93 -29.82 -1.64
CA THR A 201 -1.83 -28.67 -1.40
C THR A 201 -3.27 -29.04 -1.75
N ASP A 202 -4.17 -28.87 -0.80
CA ASP A 202 -5.62 -28.87 -1.02
C ASP A 202 -6.09 -27.42 -1.17
N MET A 203 -5.90 -26.87 -2.38
CA MET A 203 -6.16 -25.45 -2.67
C MET A 203 -7.59 -25.02 -2.28
N LYS A 204 -8.60 -25.85 -2.56
CA LYS A 204 -9.99 -25.51 -2.23
C LYS A 204 -10.18 -25.33 -0.73
N ARG A 205 -9.64 -26.25 0.05
CA ARG A 205 -9.70 -26.19 1.51
C ARG A 205 -8.92 -25.00 2.07
N GLU A 206 -7.74 -24.70 1.54
CA GLU A 206 -6.93 -23.55 1.95
C GLU A 206 -7.66 -22.22 1.69
N MET A 207 -8.29 -22.10 0.50
CA MET A 207 -9.09 -20.91 0.17
C MET A 207 -10.33 -20.77 1.05
N ASP A 208 -11.02 -21.88 1.37
CA ASP A 208 -12.16 -21.87 2.31
C ASP A 208 -11.72 -21.46 3.73
N HIS A 209 -10.55 -21.92 4.17
CA HIS A 209 -9.99 -21.51 5.47
C HIS A 209 -9.66 -20.01 5.46
N LEU A 210 -9.07 -19.48 4.39
CA LEU A 210 -8.79 -18.05 4.24
C LEU A 210 -10.10 -17.24 4.28
N GLY A 211 -11.12 -17.67 3.53
CA GLY A 211 -12.46 -17.04 3.57
C GLY A 211 -13.05 -17.01 4.97
N GLN A 212 -13.00 -18.15 5.68
CA GLN A 212 -13.46 -18.24 7.07
C GLN A 212 -12.66 -17.33 8.01
N PHE A 213 -11.34 -17.27 7.84
CA PHE A 213 -10.46 -16.38 8.63
C PHE A 213 -10.86 -14.92 8.46
N MET A 214 -11.10 -14.48 7.22
CA MET A 214 -11.52 -13.11 6.93
C MET A 214 -12.91 -12.78 7.48
N HIS A 215 -13.85 -13.73 7.43
CA HIS A 215 -15.16 -13.57 8.11
C HIS A 215 -15.01 -13.42 9.62
N MET A 216 -14.18 -14.25 10.26
CA MET A 216 -13.88 -14.12 11.70
C MET A 216 -13.28 -12.74 12.04
N ALA A 217 -12.40 -12.21 11.17
CA ALA A 217 -11.83 -10.88 11.35
C ALA A 217 -12.91 -9.79 11.22
N VAL A 218 -13.80 -9.88 10.22
CA VAL A 218 -14.94 -8.95 10.04
C VAL A 218 -15.87 -8.95 11.25
N ASP A 219 -16.22 -10.13 11.74
CA ASP A 219 -17.09 -10.27 12.92
C ASP A 219 -16.42 -9.68 14.18
N TYR A 220 -15.11 -9.94 14.34
CA TYR A 220 -14.38 -9.39 15.46
C TYR A 220 -14.24 -7.86 15.36
N LYS A 221 -14.00 -7.32 14.18
CA LYS A 221 -14.00 -5.88 13.90
C LYS A 221 -15.31 -5.23 14.35
N LYS A 222 -16.46 -5.81 13.95
CA LYS A 222 -17.79 -5.36 14.36
C LYS A 222 -17.95 -5.42 15.89
N LYS A 223 -17.56 -6.54 16.50
CA LYS A 223 -17.65 -6.77 17.96
C LYS A 223 -16.89 -5.72 18.77
N ILE A 224 -15.68 -5.36 18.36
CA ILE A 224 -14.87 -4.37 19.08
C ILE A 224 -15.18 -2.92 18.69
N GLY A 225 -16.02 -2.70 17.65
CA GLY A 225 -16.31 -1.36 17.13
C GLY A 225 -15.12 -0.68 16.45
N MET A 226 -14.22 -1.45 15.84
CA MET A 226 -13.11 -0.92 15.07
C MET A 226 -13.64 -0.30 13.78
N LYS A 227 -13.21 0.92 13.47
CA LYS A 227 -13.58 1.67 12.27
C LYS A 227 -12.55 1.48 11.15
N GLY A 228 -12.81 2.10 10.01
CA GLY A 228 -11.94 2.01 8.82
C GLY A 228 -12.09 0.68 8.06
N PRO A 229 -11.61 0.59 6.83
CA PRO A 229 -11.64 -0.63 6.03
C PRO A 229 -10.58 -1.64 6.49
N PHE A 230 -10.78 -2.89 6.11
CA PHE A 230 -9.69 -3.83 5.93
C PHE A 230 -9.08 -3.64 4.54
N PHE A 231 -7.79 -3.87 4.41
CA PHE A 231 -7.08 -3.90 3.15
C PHE A 231 -6.49 -5.29 2.92
N ILE A 232 -6.54 -5.78 1.68
CA ILE A 232 -5.69 -6.87 1.21
C ILE A 232 -4.58 -6.24 0.36
N GLU A 233 -3.36 -6.70 0.58
CA GLU A 233 -2.20 -6.29 -0.19
C GLU A 233 -1.77 -7.42 -1.11
N PRO A 234 -2.03 -7.32 -2.42
CA PRO A 234 -1.70 -8.36 -3.39
C PRO A 234 -0.19 -8.50 -3.59
N LYS A 235 0.26 -9.76 -3.72
CA LYS A 235 1.61 -10.12 -4.17
C LYS A 235 1.60 -11.48 -4.85
N PRO A 236 2.19 -11.66 -6.06
CA PRO A 236 2.07 -12.92 -6.77
C PRO A 236 2.98 -14.04 -6.25
N LYS A 237 4.11 -13.65 -5.68
CA LYS A 237 5.21 -14.54 -5.26
C LYS A 237 6.12 -13.83 -4.28
N GLU A 238 7.04 -14.59 -3.64
CA GLU A 238 8.02 -14.07 -2.69
C GLU A 238 7.36 -13.56 -1.40
N PRO A 239 7.50 -14.31 -0.31
CA PRO A 239 8.37 -15.48 -0.14
C PRO A 239 7.78 -16.81 -0.61
N THR A 240 6.48 -16.92 -0.83
CA THR A 240 5.85 -18.14 -1.35
C THR A 240 5.90 -18.16 -2.87
N LYS A 241 6.07 -19.33 -3.48
CA LYS A 241 6.20 -19.46 -4.93
C LYS A 241 4.96 -19.01 -5.70
N HIS A 242 3.77 -19.35 -5.17
CA HIS A 242 2.47 -18.97 -5.70
C HIS A 242 1.59 -18.50 -4.56
N GLN A 243 1.39 -17.19 -4.43
CA GLN A 243 0.48 -16.59 -3.46
C GLN A 243 -0.94 -16.55 -4.04
N TYR A 244 -1.96 -16.74 -3.18
CA TYR A 244 -3.36 -16.74 -3.59
C TYR A 244 -3.87 -15.35 -3.96
N ASP A 245 -3.37 -14.33 -3.30
CA ASP A 245 -3.65 -12.92 -3.52
C ASP A 245 -2.73 -12.28 -4.57
N SER A 246 -2.58 -12.95 -5.72
CA SER A 246 -1.52 -12.69 -6.70
C SER A 246 -1.57 -11.32 -7.39
N ASP A 247 -2.75 -10.72 -7.51
CA ASP A 247 -3.00 -9.39 -8.09
C ASP A 247 -4.38 -8.85 -7.67
N ALA A 248 -4.71 -7.63 -8.07
CA ALA A 248 -5.98 -7.00 -7.74
C ALA A 248 -7.18 -7.83 -8.21
N ALA A 249 -7.12 -8.45 -9.40
CA ALA A 249 -8.21 -9.24 -9.93
C ALA A 249 -8.43 -10.53 -9.12
N ALA A 250 -7.35 -11.22 -8.69
CA ALA A 250 -7.42 -12.39 -7.85
C ALA A 250 -8.04 -12.05 -6.48
N CYS A 251 -7.60 -10.95 -5.86
CA CYS A 251 -8.19 -10.47 -4.61
C CYS A 251 -9.67 -10.15 -4.74
N LEU A 252 -10.07 -9.44 -5.78
CA LEU A 252 -11.47 -9.11 -6.02
C LEU A 252 -12.33 -10.34 -6.30
N ASN A 253 -11.79 -11.33 -7.03
CA ASN A 253 -12.47 -12.61 -7.24
C ASN A 253 -12.71 -13.32 -5.90
N PHE A 254 -11.67 -13.47 -5.08
CA PHE A 254 -11.76 -14.04 -3.74
C PHE A 254 -12.80 -13.31 -2.88
N LEU A 255 -12.73 -11.98 -2.82
CA LEU A 255 -13.67 -11.18 -2.03
C LEU A 255 -15.13 -11.34 -2.49
N ARG A 256 -15.37 -11.47 -3.81
CA ARG A 256 -16.71 -11.73 -4.35
C ARG A 256 -17.20 -13.14 -4.04
N GLU A 257 -16.35 -14.14 -4.25
CA GLU A 257 -16.68 -15.54 -4.01
C GLU A 257 -17.09 -15.80 -2.56
N TYR A 258 -16.38 -15.19 -1.61
CA TYR A 258 -16.66 -15.34 -0.18
C TYR A 258 -17.58 -14.25 0.41
N GLY A 259 -18.16 -13.37 -0.40
CA GLY A 259 -19.09 -12.34 0.07
C GLY A 259 -18.47 -11.30 1.01
N LEU A 260 -17.22 -10.95 0.77
CA LEU A 260 -16.41 -10.07 1.63
C LEU A 260 -16.14 -8.68 1.04
N LEU A 261 -16.51 -8.43 -0.23
CA LEU A 261 -16.10 -7.22 -0.96
C LEU A 261 -16.49 -5.90 -0.27
N GLU A 262 -17.63 -5.85 0.41
CA GLU A 262 -18.09 -4.65 1.13
C GLU A 262 -17.25 -4.29 2.37
N HIS A 263 -16.41 -5.22 2.85
CA HIS A 263 -15.60 -5.05 4.05
C HIS A 263 -14.15 -4.73 3.77
N PHE A 264 -13.71 -4.94 2.53
CA PHE A 264 -12.31 -4.86 2.13
C PHE A 264 -12.10 -3.88 0.99
N GLN A 265 -10.94 -3.24 1.02
CA GLN A 265 -10.33 -2.53 -0.09
C GLN A 265 -8.95 -3.13 -0.37
N LEU A 266 -8.23 -2.63 -1.37
CA LEU A 266 -6.89 -3.08 -1.68
C LEU A 266 -5.86 -2.02 -1.28
N ASN A 267 -4.73 -2.49 -0.76
CA ASN A 267 -3.51 -1.74 -0.58
C ASN A 267 -2.55 -2.17 -1.68
N LEU A 268 -2.38 -1.35 -2.70
CA LEU A 268 -1.66 -1.74 -3.91
C LEU A 268 -0.20 -1.29 -3.85
N GLU A 269 0.71 -2.20 -4.20
CA GLU A 269 2.13 -1.92 -4.23
C GLU A 269 2.69 -1.98 -5.65
N VAL A 270 3.53 -1.02 -5.99
CA VAL A 270 4.10 -0.88 -7.34
C VAL A 270 4.95 -2.08 -7.71
N ASN A 271 5.89 -2.48 -6.84
CA ASN A 271 6.79 -3.59 -7.14
C ASN A 271 6.05 -4.93 -7.19
N HIS A 272 5.03 -5.10 -6.36
CA HIS A 272 4.16 -6.29 -6.39
C HIS A 272 3.39 -6.39 -7.72
N ALA A 273 2.86 -5.28 -8.24
CA ALA A 273 2.24 -5.23 -9.56
C ALA A 273 3.22 -5.67 -10.66
N TRP A 274 4.45 -5.17 -10.63
CA TRP A 274 5.49 -5.55 -11.58
C TRP A 274 5.87 -7.04 -11.49
N LEU A 275 5.99 -7.58 -10.28
CA LEU A 275 6.19 -9.02 -10.07
C LEU A 275 5.05 -9.89 -10.61
N ALA A 276 3.83 -9.34 -10.66
CA ALA A 276 2.65 -9.98 -11.27
C ALA A 276 2.61 -9.80 -12.80
N GLY A 277 3.58 -9.09 -13.41
CA GLY A 277 3.59 -8.75 -14.83
C GLY A 277 2.53 -7.72 -15.22
N LYS A 278 2.15 -6.87 -14.27
CA LYS A 278 1.15 -5.80 -14.42
C LYS A 278 1.81 -4.44 -14.23
N SER A 279 1.21 -3.41 -14.78
CA SER A 279 1.57 -2.05 -14.40
C SER A 279 0.75 -1.59 -13.19
N MET A 280 1.26 -0.63 -12.42
CA MET A 280 0.55 -0.10 -11.26
C MET A 280 -0.79 0.55 -11.66
N GLU A 281 -0.83 1.28 -12.77
CA GLU A 281 -2.06 1.89 -13.26
C GLU A 281 -3.12 0.86 -13.67
N HIS A 282 -2.72 -0.34 -14.13
CA HIS A 282 -3.64 -1.44 -14.39
C HIS A 282 -4.29 -1.93 -13.09
N GLU A 283 -3.49 -2.24 -12.08
CA GLU A 283 -3.97 -2.70 -10.78
C GLU A 283 -4.91 -1.67 -10.13
N MET A 284 -4.56 -0.39 -10.23
CA MET A 284 -5.39 0.70 -9.71
C MET A 284 -6.70 0.87 -10.47
N GLU A 285 -6.72 0.69 -11.79
CA GLU A 285 -7.97 0.72 -12.58
C GLU A 285 -8.87 -0.46 -12.23
N VAL A 286 -8.31 -1.67 -12.07
CA VAL A 286 -9.06 -2.87 -11.65
C VAL A 286 -9.70 -2.65 -10.27
N ALA A 287 -8.93 -2.18 -9.30
CA ALA A 287 -9.42 -1.91 -7.95
C ALA A 287 -10.42 -0.74 -7.92
N GLY A 288 -10.11 0.34 -8.64
CA GLY A 288 -10.95 1.54 -8.69
C GLY A 288 -12.31 1.30 -9.34
N ALA A 289 -12.36 0.56 -10.45
CA ALA A 289 -13.59 0.16 -11.11
C ALA A 289 -14.50 -0.72 -10.23
N ALA A 290 -13.93 -1.44 -9.27
CA ALA A 290 -14.65 -2.23 -8.28
C ALA A 290 -15.01 -1.43 -7.00
N GLY A 291 -14.65 -0.14 -6.90
CA GLY A 291 -14.81 0.65 -5.67
C GLY A 291 -13.90 0.22 -4.52
N ALA A 292 -12.84 -0.53 -4.81
CA ALA A 292 -11.95 -1.15 -3.83
C ALA A 292 -10.54 -0.55 -3.77
N LEU A 293 -10.27 0.58 -4.43
CA LEU A 293 -8.99 1.28 -4.31
C LEU A 293 -8.92 1.95 -2.92
N GLY A 294 -8.04 1.48 -2.06
CA GLY A 294 -8.00 1.90 -0.66
C GLY A 294 -6.73 2.64 -0.27
N SER A 295 -5.56 2.05 -0.49
CA SER A 295 -4.25 2.58 -0.09
C SER A 295 -3.19 2.18 -1.10
N ILE A 296 -2.00 2.77 -0.99
CA ILE A 296 -0.85 2.47 -1.84
C ILE A 296 0.37 2.27 -0.96
N ASP A 297 1.08 1.17 -1.20
CA ASP A 297 2.47 1.01 -0.78
C ASP A 297 3.38 1.48 -1.90
N ALA A 298 3.99 2.65 -1.62
CA ALA A 298 4.74 3.41 -2.60
C ALA A 298 6.20 2.96 -2.60
N ASN A 299 6.58 2.32 -3.67
CA ASN A 299 7.96 1.99 -3.99
C ASN A 299 8.15 1.94 -5.51
N MET A 300 9.25 1.43 -5.94
CA MET A 300 9.51 0.95 -7.29
C MET A 300 10.53 -0.18 -7.22
N GLY A 301 10.60 -0.97 -8.26
CA GLY A 301 11.53 -2.07 -8.37
C GLY A 301 12.40 -2.00 -9.62
N ASP A 302 12.89 -3.13 -10.02
CA ASP A 302 13.53 -3.35 -11.32
C ASP A 302 12.76 -4.44 -12.07
N TYR A 303 12.33 -4.15 -13.29
CA TYR A 303 11.52 -5.05 -14.11
C TYR A 303 12.21 -6.39 -14.41
N PHE A 304 13.52 -6.45 -14.34
CA PHE A 304 14.31 -7.60 -14.75
C PHE A 304 14.81 -8.45 -13.57
N LEU A 305 14.84 -7.92 -12.36
CA LEU A 305 15.38 -8.66 -11.19
C LEU A 305 14.48 -9.79 -10.71
N GLY A 306 13.17 -9.67 -10.84
CA GLY A 306 12.23 -10.74 -10.49
C GLY A 306 12.04 -10.97 -8.98
N TRP A 307 12.50 -10.05 -8.12
CA TRP A 307 12.20 -10.01 -6.69
C TRP A 307 11.87 -8.60 -6.23
N ASP A 308 11.37 -8.48 -5.01
CA ASP A 308 10.97 -7.23 -4.42
C ASP A 308 12.18 -6.41 -3.97
N THR A 309 12.42 -5.30 -4.65
CA THR A 309 13.58 -4.44 -4.37
C THR A 309 13.26 -3.29 -3.42
N ASP A 310 11.99 -2.94 -3.24
CA ASP A 310 11.51 -1.88 -2.35
C ASP A 310 12.30 -0.57 -2.49
N GLN A 311 12.51 -0.09 -3.71
CA GLN A 311 13.22 1.17 -3.94
C GLN A 311 12.28 2.34 -3.65
N PHE A 312 12.82 3.44 -3.12
CA PHE A 312 12.05 4.68 -3.04
C PHE A 312 11.65 5.17 -4.43
N PRO A 313 10.38 5.58 -4.64
CA PRO A 313 9.88 5.97 -5.94
C PRO A 313 10.45 7.33 -6.35
N THR A 314 11.04 7.39 -7.55
CA THR A 314 11.60 8.61 -8.15
C THR A 314 11.14 8.83 -9.60
N ASP A 315 10.44 7.87 -10.19
CA ASP A 315 9.88 7.94 -11.53
C ASP A 315 8.64 8.85 -11.55
N LEU A 316 8.74 9.94 -12.31
CA LEU A 316 7.69 10.95 -12.38
C LEU A 316 6.51 10.52 -13.25
N TYR A 317 6.74 9.73 -14.28
CA TYR A 317 5.66 9.18 -15.10
C TYR A 317 4.80 8.23 -14.26
N LEU A 318 5.45 7.32 -13.52
CA LEU A 318 4.79 6.40 -12.59
C LEU A 318 3.96 7.14 -11.54
N THR A 319 4.57 8.12 -10.84
CA THR A 319 3.86 8.86 -9.78
C THR A 319 2.72 9.73 -10.33
N THR A 320 2.86 10.28 -11.54
CA THR A 320 1.80 11.03 -12.23
C THR A 320 0.64 10.11 -12.60
N GLN A 321 0.91 8.96 -13.21
CA GLN A 321 -0.10 7.97 -13.56
C GLN A 321 -0.83 7.43 -12.32
N THR A 322 -0.09 7.18 -11.23
CA THR A 322 -0.63 6.78 -9.93
C THR A 322 -1.59 7.85 -9.40
N MET A 323 -1.16 9.10 -9.34
CA MET A 323 -1.99 10.17 -8.80
C MET A 323 -3.19 10.51 -9.68
N LEU A 324 -3.11 10.33 -11.01
CA LEU A 324 -4.27 10.44 -11.89
C LEU A 324 -5.38 9.46 -11.49
N ARG A 325 -5.05 8.20 -11.16
CA ARG A 325 -6.02 7.19 -10.71
C ARG A 325 -6.55 7.51 -9.31
N VAL A 326 -5.68 7.91 -8.39
CA VAL A 326 -6.12 8.35 -7.05
C VAL A 326 -7.15 9.47 -7.17
N LEU A 327 -6.86 10.51 -7.96
CA LEU A 327 -7.80 11.62 -8.17
C LEU A 327 -9.06 11.20 -8.94
N LYS A 328 -8.96 10.30 -9.93
CA LYS A 328 -10.10 9.75 -10.69
C LYS A 328 -11.11 9.06 -9.79
N TYR A 329 -10.63 8.30 -8.80
CA TYR A 329 -11.46 7.52 -7.88
C TYR A 329 -11.75 8.23 -6.54
N GLY A 330 -11.58 9.57 -6.48
CA GLY A 330 -12.04 10.39 -5.35
C GLY A 330 -11.01 10.60 -4.23
N GLY A 331 -9.78 10.15 -4.41
CA GLY A 331 -8.70 10.28 -3.42
C GLY A 331 -8.75 9.25 -2.30
N PHE A 332 -7.79 9.33 -1.39
CA PHE A 332 -7.77 8.48 -0.21
C PHE A 332 -8.76 8.95 0.86
N THR A 333 -9.49 8.02 1.45
CA THR A 333 -10.38 8.25 2.58
C THR A 333 -9.77 7.75 3.89
N ALA A 334 -9.35 6.48 3.92
CA ALA A 334 -8.69 5.84 5.07
C ALA A 334 -7.22 5.52 4.80
N GLY A 335 -6.86 5.12 3.58
CA GLY A 335 -5.48 4.86 3.18
C GLY A 335 -4.66 6.11 2.90
N GLY A 336 -3.53 5.95 2.27
CA GLY A 336 -2.59 7.00 1.90
C GLY A 336 -1.46 6.46 1.04
N VAL A 337 -0.41 7.24 0.89
CA VAL A 337 0.85 6.85 0.26
C VAL A 337 1.80 6.42 1.37
N ASN A 338 1.88 5.13 1.61
CA ASN A 338 2.79 4.52 2.57
C ASN A 338 4.10 4.13 1.87
N PHE A 339 5.26 4.48 2.44
CA PHE A 339 6.54 4.13 1.82
C PHE A 339 6.98 2.73 2.26
N ASP A 340 6.45 1.67 1.64
CA ASP A 340 7.03 0.34 1.73
C ASP A 340 8.30 0.27 0.87
N ALA A 341 9.31 1.00 1.35
CA ALA A 341 10.56 1.25 0.64
C ALA A 341 11.74 1.31 1.62
N LYS A 342 12.88 0.83 1.16
CA LYS A 342 14.12 0.78 1.93
C LYS A 342 15.26 1.48 1.20
N VAL A 343 16.16 2.11 1.96
CA VAL A 343 17.41 2.61 1.41
C VAL A 343 18.25 1.45 0.86
N ARG A 344 19.04 1.71 -0.17
CA ARG A 344 19.96 0.69 -0.74
C ARG A 344 21.03 0.32 0.28
N ARG A 345 21.59 -0.90 0.17
CA ARG A 345 22.59 -1.39 1.13
C ARG A 345 23.86 -0.53 1.16
N GLU A 346 24.14 0.21 0.10
CA GLU A 346 25.25 1.16 -0.02
C GLU A 346 24.96 2.52 0.64
N SER A 347 23.69 2.82 0.93
CA SER A 347 23.23 4.04 1.59
C SER A 347 23.03 3.76 3.09
N PHE A 348 24.11 3.84 3.86
CA PHE A 348 24.12 3.37 5.25
C PHE A 348 24.16 4.48 6.31
N GLU A 349 24.34 5.74 5.89
CA GLU A 349 24.31 6.87 6.83
C GLU A 349 22.88 7.15 7.35
N LEU A 350 22.78 7.84 8.49
CA LEU A 350 21.47 8.14 9.09
C LEU A 350 20.66 9.13 8.30
N ASP A 351 21.30 10.06 7.62
CA ASP A 351 20.65 11.06 6.76
C ASP A 351 20.16 10.47 5.43
N ASP A 352 20.72 9.33 4.97
CA ASP A 352 20.19 8.62 3.81
C ASP A 352 18.72 8.24 3.97
N LEU A 353 18.26 7.96 5.21
CA LEU A 353 16.84 7.71 5.49
C LEU A 353 15.97 8.94 5.14
N PHE A 354 16.46 10.15 5.48
CA PHE A 354 15.75 11.38 5.16
C PHE A 354 15.81 11.69 3.68
N LEU A 355 16.98 11.55 3.05
CA LEU A 355 17.18 11.80 1.63
C LEU A 355 16.27 10.93 0.76
N ALA A 356 16.13 9.66 1.10
CA ALA A 356 15.26 8.72 0.41
C ALA A 356 13.77 9.10 0.54
N HIS A 357 13.32 9.43 1.76
CA HIS A 357 11.94 9.87 1.98
C HIS A 357 11.65 11.21 1.29
N ILE A 358 12.58 12.17 1.34
CA ILE A 358 12.45 13.45 0.61
C ILE A 358 12.27 13.19 -0.88
N ALA A 359 13.10 12.32 -1.47
CA ALA A 359 13.02 11.99 -2.90
C ALA A 359 11.64 11.41 -3.26
N GLY A 360 11.14 10.44 -2.47
CA GLY A 360 9.84 9.82 -2.70
C GLY A 360 8.67 10.78 -2.49
N MET A 361 8.70 11.59 -1.42
CA MET A 361 7.66 12.58 -1.13
C MET A 361 7.62 13.69 -2.19
N ASP A 362 8.77 14.17 -2.65
CA ASP A 362 8.85 15.15 -3.74
C ASP A 362 8.39 14.57 -5.09
N ALA A 363 8.68 13.30 -5.37
CA ALA A 363 8.21 12.64 -6.59
C ALA A 363 6.68 12.53 -6.62
N PHE A 364 6.05 12.11 -5.52
CA PHE A 364 4.60 12.05 -5.41
C PHE A 364 3.95 13.45 -5.39
N ALA A 365 4.57 14.44 -4.79
CA ALA A 365 4.10 15.82 -4.83
C ALA A 365 4.09 16.38 -6.27
N ARG A 366 5.13 16.10 -7.05
CA ARG A 366 5.18 16.42 -8.49
C ARG A 366 4.11 15.66 -9.26
N GLY A 367 3.99 14.35 -9.04
CA GLY A 367 2.97 13.51 -9.66
C GLY A 367 1.54 14.01 -9.39
N LEU A 368 1.26 14.44 -8.15
CA LEU A 368 -0.04 15.03 -7.79
C LEU A 368 -0.31 16.33 -8.56
N LYS A 369 0.67 17.23 -8.64
CA LYS A 369 0.52 18.49 -9.39
C LYS A 369 0.35 18.26 -10.88
N ALA A 370 1.14 17.37 -11.47
CA ALA A 370 1.02 16.99 -12.86
C ALA A 370 -0.37 16.35 -13.15
N ALA A 371 -0.81 15.42 -12.31
CA ALA A 371 -2.12 14.80 -12.42
C ALA A 371 -3.28 15.81 -12.36
N ALA A 372 -3.23 16.76 -11.44
CA ALA A 372 -4.22 17.83 -11.35
C ALA A 372 -4.20 18.75 -12.57
N ALA A 373 -3.01 19.08 -13.09
CA ALA A 373 -2.86 19.87 -14.30
C ALA A 373 -3.42 19.17 -15.54
N ILE A 374 -3.15 17.87 -15.71
CA ILE A 374 -3.70 17.05 -16.81
C ILE A 374 -5.22 16.97 -16.72
N ARG A 375 -5.78 16.78 -15.52
CA ARG A 375 -7.23 16.78 -15.29
C ARG A 375 -7.87 18.12 -15.65
N LYS A 376 -7.22 19.22 -15.29
CA LYS A 376 -7.67 20.58 -15.60
C LYS A 376 -7.56 20.91 -17.10
N ASP A 377 -6.54 20.43 -17.78
CA ASP A 377 -6.37 20.55 -19.22
C ASP A 377 -7.54 19.91 -19.99
N GLY A 378 -7.98 18.73 -19.57
CA GLY A 378 -9.20 18.08 -20.04
C GLY A 378 -9.06 17.32 -21.35
N ARG A 379 -8.00 17.50 -22.17
CA ARG A 379 -7.85 16.84 -23.49
C ARG A 379 -7.96 15.31 -23.41
N VAL A 380 -7.36 14.68 -22.39
CA VAL A 380 -7.43 13.23 -22.18
C VAL A 380 -8.86 12.80 -21.86
N ALA A 381 -9.54 13.50 -20.95
CA ALA A 381 -10.91 13.20 -20.57
C ALA A 381 -11.90 13.39 -21.73
N GLU A 382 -11.73 14.48 -22.50
CA GLU A 382 -12.54 14.75 -23.69
C GLU A 382 -12.33 13.67 -24.76
N PHE A 383 -11.09 13.25 -25.00
CA PHE A 383 -10.80 12.15 -25.92
C PHE A 383 -11.54 10.86 -25.52
N VAL A 384 -11.48 10.47 -24.24
CA VAL A 384 -12.19 9.27 -23.74
C VAL A 384 -13.70 9.44 -23.93
N LYS A 385 -14.27 10.57 -23.54
CA LYS A 385 -15.69 10.85 -23.72
C LYS A 385 -16.12 10.69 -25.20
N ASN A 386 -15.39 11.31 -26.11
CA ASN A 386 -15.70 11.25 -27.54
C ASN A 386 -15.53 9.82 -28.09
N ARG A 387 -14.55 9.08 -27.65
CA ARG A 387 -14.28 7.69 -28.06
C ARG A 387 -15.45 6.76 -27.74
N TYR A 388 -16.15 6.97 -26.65
CA TYR A 388 -17.28 6.14 -26.21
C TYR A 388 -18.66 6.75 -26.50
N SER A 389 -18.74 7.87 -27.22
CA SER A 389 -19.99 8.62 -27.46
C SER A 389 -21.08 7.82 -28.13
N THR A 390 -20.75 6.77 -28.88
CA THR A 390 -21.75 5.89 -29.53
C THR A 390 -22.57 5.06 -28.52
N TRP A 391 -22.10 4.96 -27.28
CA TRP A 391 -22.80 4.29 -26.19
C TRP A 391 -23.84 5.19 -25.50
N ASP A 392 -23.74 6.51 -25.66
CA ASP A 392 -24.64 7.48 -25.02
C ASP A 392 -26.05 7.52 -25.68
N SER A 393 -26.26 6.86 -26.81
CA SER A 393 -27.53 6.89 -27.55
C SER A 393 -27.80 5.61 -28.33
N GLY A 394 -29.01 5.48 -28.88
CA GLY A 394 -29.38 4.42 -29.81
C GLY A 394 -29.23 3.02 -29.25
N ILE A 395 -28.57 2.14 -30.02
CA ILE A 395 -28.35 0.74 -29.61
C ILE A 395 -27.36 0.64 -28.42
N GLY A 396 -26.36 1.51 -28.37
CA GLY A 396 -25.39 1.56 -27.27
C GLY A 396 -26.07 1.79 -25.92
N ALA A 397 -26.85 2.84 -25.79
CA ALA A 397 -27.60 3.14 -24.58
C ALA A 397 -28.61 2.02 -24.22
N LYS A 398 -29.21 1.34 -25.23
CA LYS A 398 -30.09 0.18 -24.98
C LYS A 398 -29.35 -1.00 -24.42
N ILE A 399 -28.09 -1.27 -24.86
CA ILE A 399 -27.23 -2.33 -24.37
C ILE A 399 -26.81 -2.03 -22.93
N GLU A 400 -26.31 -0.82 -22.62
CA GLU A 400 -25.90 -0.43 -21.28
C GLU A 400 -27.04 -0.47 -20.25
N ALA A 401 -28.28 -0.18 -20.72
CA ALA A 401 -29.47 -0.32 -19.88
C ALA A 401 -29.92 -1.79 -19.67
N GLY A 402 -29.22 -2.77 -20.21
CA GLY A 402 -29.59 -4.20 -20.13
C GLY A 402 -30.87 -4.55 -20.88
N LYS A 403 -31.30 -3.71 -21.84
CA LYS A 403 -32.56 -3.84 -22.59
C LYS A 403 -32.39 -4.35 -24.03
N ALA A 404 -31.16 -4.63 -24.45
CA ALA A 404 -30.87 -5.17 -25.76
C ALA A 404 -30.67 -6.69 -25.71
N SER A 405 -31.13 -7.39 -26.75
CA SER A 405 -30.89 -8.81 -27.01
C SER A 405 -29.91 -8.99 -28.18
N PHE A 406 -29.40 -10.20 -28.40
CA PHE A 406 -28.65 -10.52 -29.62
C PHE A 406 -29.44 -10.25 -30.89
N ALA A 407 -30.76 -10.50 -30.90
CA ALA A 407 -31.63 -10.19 -32.05
C ALA A 407 -31.73 -8.67 -32.32
N ASP A 408 -31.71 -7.84 -31.27
CA ASP A 408 -31.63 -6.37 -31.46
C ASP A 408 -30.30 -5.95 -32.07
N CYS A 409 -29.18 -6.57 -31.59
CA CYS A 409 -27.86 -6.30 -32.15
C CYS A 409 -27.74 -6.77 -33.61
N GLU A 410 -28.23 -7.98 -33.93
CA GLU A 410 -28.28 -8.50 -35.30
C GLU A 410 -29.09 -7.57 -36.23
N LYS A 411 -30.28 -7.20 -35.80
CA LYS A 411 -31.14 -6.26 -36.57
C LYS A 411 -30.43 -4.92 -36.81
N HIS A 412 -29.72 -4.42 -35.82
CA HIS A 412 -28.94 -3.19 -35.95
C HIS A 412 -27.78 -3.38 -36.93
N ALA A 413 -27.00 -4.45 -36.80
CA ALA A 413 -25.87 -4.77 -37.67
C ALA A 413 -26.28 -4.94 -39.12
N LEU A 414 -27.38 -5.68 -39.38
CA LEU A 414 -27.95 -5.82 -40.73
C LEU A 414 -28.40 -4.48 -41.35
N LYS A 415 -28.86 -3.54 -40.50
CA LYS A 415 -29.27 -2.22 -40.95
C LYS A 415 -28.10 -1.33 -41.32
N ILE A 416 -27.01 -1.35 -40.54
CA ILE A 416 -25.84 -0.49 -40.79
C ILE A 416 -24.90 -1.05 -41.86
N GLY A 417 -24.95 -2.37 -42.12
CA GLY A 417 -24.02 -3.06 -43.01
C GLY A 417 -22.61 -3.15 -42.42
N GLU A 418 -21.60 -2.84 -43.25
CA GLU A 418 -20.21 -2.85 -42.78
C GLU A 418 -19.95 -1.71 -41.81
N VAL A 419 -19.22 -2.01 -40.74
CA VAL A 419 -18.86 -1.02 -39.73
C VAL A 419 -17.74 -0.12 -40.26
N SER A 420 -18.03 1.18 -40.36
CA SER A 420 -17.08 2.19 -40.82
C SER A 420 -16.96 3.32 -39.81
N GLY A 421 -15.98 4.20 -40.01
CA GLY A 421 -15.83 5.40 -39.17
C GLY A 421 -15.19 5.12 -37.80
N LEU A 422 -14.42 4.04 -37.67
CA LEU A 422 -13.66 3.75 -36.45
C LEU A 422 -12.64 4.87 -36.17
N GLN A 423 -12.63 5.34 -34.95
CA GLN A 423 -11.67 6.38 -34.51
C GLN A 423 -10.34 5.78 -34.20
N SER A 424 -9.25 6.52 -34.48
CA SER A 424 -7.90 6.18 -34.07
C SER A 424 -7.78 6.18 -32.54
N GLY A 425 -7.01 5.23 -31.99
CA GLY A 425 -6.72 5.13 -30.55
C GLY A 425 -5.83 6.25 -30.02
N ARG A 426 -5.07 6.95 -30.91
CA ARG A 426 -4.21 8.11 -30.59
C ARG A 426 -3.29 7.89 -29.38
N GLN A 427 -2.80 6.66 -29.16
CA GLN A 427 -1.97 6.32 -28.01
C GLN A 427 -0.79 7.26 -27.87
N GLU A 428 0.00 7.45 -28.92
CA GLU A 428 1.23 8.27 -28.91
C GLU A 428 0.91 9.75 -28.60
N LEU A 429 -0.23 10.25 -29.09
CA LEU A 429 -0.68 11.61 -28.78
C LEU A 429 -1.03 11.75 -27.30
N LEU A 430 -1.76 10.77 -26.73
CA LEU A 430 -2.17 10.81 -25.31
C LEU A 430 -0.98 10.70 -24.38
N GLU A 431 -0.01 9.84 -24.70
CA GLU A 431 1.26 9.72 -23.96
C GLU A 431 2.10 11.02 -24.06
N SER A 432 2.13 11.64 -25.24
CA SER A 432 2.77 12.94 -25.43
C SER A 432 2.11 14.04 -24.59
N ILE A 433 0.78 14.06 -24.50
CA ILE A 433 0.06 15.01 -23.63
C ILE A 433 0.48 14.83 -22.16
N ILE A 434 0.57 13.60 -21.67
CA ILE A 434 1.03 13.36 -20.28
C ILE A 434 2.44 13.96 -20.08
N ASN A 435 3.34 13.76 -21.01
CA ASN A 435 4.72 14.25 -20.93
C ASN A 435 4.85 15.79 -20.97
N GLU A 436 3.83 16.52 -21.44
CA GLU A 436 3.83 17.99 -21.38
C GLU A 436 3.78 18.53 -19.93
N PHE A 437 3.36 17.71 -18.95
CA PHE A 437 3.12 18.11 -17.57
C PHE A 437 4.14 17.56 -16.54
N ILE A 438 5.08 16.72 -16.96
CA ILE A 438 6.05 16.04 -16.08
C ILE A 438 7.39 16.78 -15.97
#